data_0c405e5bb0ab71499ad60dd30656b12f
#
_entry.id   0c405e5bb0ab71499ad60dd30656b12f
#
_cell.length_a   1.000
_cell.length_b   1.000
_cell.length_c   1.000
_cell.angle_alpha   90.00
_cell.angle_beta   90.00
_cell.angle_gamma   90.00
#
_symmetry.space_group_name_H-M   'P 1'
#
loop_
_entity.id
_entity.type
_entity.pdbx_description
1 polymer ?
#
loop_
_entity_poly.entity_id
_entity_poly.type
_entity_poly.pdbx_seq_one_letter_code
_entity_poly.pdbx_strand_id
1 'polypeptide(L)'
;MATTISAQLLSDRQKHLATIAALEAQGDLVRLEPAIKAALDGDVTINEIKEAFSQLYAYTGFPRSLNALGVLSKVIESGNGKYNDGKPWVRPAVWDDAKKALEQGTEVQTKLSGRPFNYEFCPQNDYYLKAHLFGDIFAGDQLSAADREIVTVAALSALKGVAPQLAAHKAGAVNMGNTQEVVDELCKFLSDNGLSQYDASADAQAGSWPKGNPNDAYAQYFTGQSHLAQIQPKNLTNGEKTVQSYANVTFEPGCRNNWHIHHGAHQILICVSGEGIYQEWGKPAIRLHAGDIIDIPEGAKHWHGATKNSWFQHLASHVHVGNPESNEWLEPVTDEQYNEANK
;
A
#
# COMPACT_ATOMS: atom_id res chain seq x y z
N MET A 1 -19.64 11.24 34.05
CA MET A 1 -18.89 11.36 32.79
C MET A 1 -18.31 10.00 32.49
N ALA A 2 -18.86 9.28 31.55
CA ALA A 2 -18.30 8.00 31.11
C ALA A 2 -17.12 8.31 30.19
N THR A 3 -15.92 8.01 30.66
CA THR A 3 -14.70 8.02 29.83
C THR A 3 -14.84 6.87 28.83
N THR A 4 -15.20 7.18 27.60
CA THR A 4 -15.10 6.22 26.49
C THR A 4 -13.62 5.95 26.30
N ILE A 5 -13.14 4.82 26.83
CA ILE A 5 -11.82 4.29 26.47
C ILE A 5 -11.95 3.93 25.00
N SER A 6 -11.33 4.73 24.11
CA SER A 6 -11.13 4.36 22.71
C SER A 6 -10.41 3.01 22.72
N ALA A 7 -11.02 1.98 22.18
CA ALA A 7 -10.35 0.70 22.02
C ALA A 7 -9.09 0.93 21.20
N GLN A 8 -7.93 0.54 21.73
CA GLN A 8 -6.66 0.61 21.01
C GLN A 8 -6.76 -0.31 19.81
N LEU A 9 -6.75 0.24 18.58
CA LEU A 9 -6.96 -0.53 17.35
C LEU A 9 -5.78 -1.48 17.11
N LEU A 10 -4.55 -0.97 17.18
CA LEU A 10 -3.32 -1.75 17.05
C LEU A 10 -2.74 -2.00 18.45
N SER A 11 -2.66 -3.27 18.87
CA SER A 11 -2.14 -3.64 20.20
C SER A 11 -0.63 -3.37 20.31
N ASP A 12 -0.13 -3.21 21.54
CA ASP A 12 1.30 -3.01 21.78
C ASP A 12 2.13 -4.20 21.32
N ARG A 13 1.60 -5.43 21.47
CA ARG A 13 2.20 -6.65 20.90
C ARG A 13 2.32 -6.56 19.37
N GLN A 14 1.29 -6.12 18.67
CA GLN A 14 1.33 -5.94 17.21
C GLN A 14 2.30 -4.82 16.79
N LYS A 15 2.41 -3.74 17.56
CA LYS A 15 3.41 -2.69 17.32
C LYS A 15 4.83 -3.23 17.47
N HIS A 16 5.09 -4.07 18.47
CA HIS A 16 6.39 -4.73 18.63
C HIS A 16 6.71 -5.66 17.45
N LEU A 17 5.77 -6.53 17.06
CA LEU A 17 5.93 -7.40 15.89
C LEU A 17 6.20 -6.60 14.61
N ALA A 18 5.44 -5.52 14.38
CA ALA A 18 5.61 -4.65 13.23
C ALA A 18 6.99 -3.96 13.22
N THR A 19 7.43 -3.47 14.39
CA THR A 19 8.73 -2.80 14.52
C THR A 19 9.89 -3.73 14.18
N ILE A 20 9.93 -4.94 14.77
CA ILE A 20 11.01 -5.89 14.50
C ILE A 20 10.98 -6.39 13.05
N ALA A 21 9.79 -6.58 12.46
CA ALA A 21 9.65 -6.98 11.07
C ALA A 21 10.16 -5.91 10.09
N ALA A 22 9.81 -4.64 10.33
CA ALA A 22 10.29 -3.53 9.50
C ALA A 22 11.82 -3.36 9.59
N LEU A 23 12.39 -3.47 10.80
CA LEU A 23 13.85 -3.35 11.01
C LEU A 23 14.63 -4.54 10.43
N GLU A 24 14.09 -5.74 10.50
CA GLU A 24 14.62 -6.91 9.80
C GLU A 24 14.66 -6.64 8.29
N ALA A 25 13.54 -6.20 7.74
CA ALA A 25 13.41 -5.92 6.30
C ALA A 25 14.33 -4.78 5.82
N GLN A 26 14.62 -3.80 6.67
CA GLN A 26 15.63 -2.77 6.40
C GLN A 26 17.08 -3.30 6.51
N GLY A 27 17.28 -4.39 7.25
CA GLY A 27 18.61 -4.87 7.64
C GLY A 27 19.28 -3.99 8.70
N ASP A 28 18.49 -3.22 9.46
CA ASP A 28 18.97 -2.31 10.50
C ASP A 28 19.17 -3.06 11.83
N LEU A 29 20.26 -3.81 11.92
CA LEU A 29 20.57 -4.63 13.10
C LEU A 29 20.84 -3.79 14.35
N VAL A 30 21.24 -2.52 14.20
CA VAL A 30 21.52 -1.62 15.32
C VAL A 30 20.24 -1.25 16.04
N ARG A 31 19.18 -0.86 15.31
CA ARG A 31 17.87 -0.57 15.91
C ARG A 31 17.10 -1.86 16.25
N LEU A 32 17.38 -2.97 15.57
CA LEU A 32 16.70 -4.25 15.79
C LEU A 32 16.97 -4.82 17.18
N GLU A 33 18.19 -4.74 17.68
CA GLU A 33 18.54 -5.30 18.98
C GLU A 33 17.71 -4.70 20.15
N PRO A 34 17.65 -3.37 20.35
CA PRO A 34 16.78 -2.80 21.37
C PRO A 34 15.29 -3.03 21.12
N ALA A 35 14.86 -3.12 19.85
CA ALA A 35 13.47 -3.43 19.52
C ALA A 35 13.07 -4.85 19.91
N ILE A 36 13.96 -5.85 19.71
CA ILE A 36 13.75 -7.23 20.18
C ILE A 36 13.67 -7.25 21.71
N LYS A 37 14.55 -6.54 22.42
CA LYS A 37 14.50 -6.45 23.90
C LYS A 37 13.16 -5.88 24.36
N ALA A 38 12.70 -4.78 23.75
CA ALA A 38 11.41 -4.18 24.08
C ALA A 38 10.23 -5.12 23.81
N ALA A 39 10.27 -5.87 22.69
CA ALA A 39 9.25 -6.86 22.36
C ALA A 39 9.19 -7.99 23.37
N LEU A 40 10.34 -8.51 23.80
CA LEU A 40 10.47 -9.61 24.78
C LEU A 40 10.20 -9.15 26.23
N ASP A 41 10.41 -7.87 26.55
CA ASP A 41 10.03 -7.27 27.85
C ASP A 41 8.53 -6.93 27.88
N GLY A 42 7.86 -6.88 26.73
CA GLY A 42 6.42 -6.76 26.55
C GLY A 42 5.72 -8.12 26.42
N ASP A 43 4.78 -8.19 25.48
CA ASP A 43 3.86 -9.33 25.32
C ASP A 43 4.24 -10.29 24.16
N VAL A 44 5.48 -10.16 23.60
CA VAL A 44 5.93 -11.02 22.50
C VAL A 44 6.88 -12.09 23.04
N THR A 45 6.68 -13.32 22.61
CA THR A 45 7.49 -14.47 23.03
C THR A 45 8.65 -14.75 22.07
N ILE A 46 9.66 -15.49 22.55
CA ILE A 46 10.81 -15.90 21.73
C ILE A 46 10.35 -16.67 20.48
N ASN A 47 9.40 -17.60 20.63
CA ASN A 47 8.96 -18.43 19.51
C ASN A 47 8.12 -17.66 18.50
N GLU A 48 7.38 -16.62 18.90
CA GLU A 48 6.70 -15.71 17.96
C GLU A 48 7.70 -14.90 17.13
N ILE A 49 8.79 -14.40 17.75
CA ILE A 49 9.83 -13.66 17.01
C ILE A 49 10.56 -14.60 16.05
N LYS A 50 10.89 -15.84 16.50
CA LYS A 50 11.50 -16.85 15.61
C LYS A 50 10.63 -17.12 14.40
N GLU A 51 9.31 -17.27 14.60
CA GLU A 51 8.39 -17.56 13.51
C GLU A 51 8.22 -16.33 12.57
N ALA A 52 8.18 -15.12 13.12
CA ALA A 52 8.16 -13.90 12.32
C ALA A 52 9.39 -13.79 11.41
N PHE A 53 10.60 -13.93 11.96
CA PHE A 53 11.81 -13.85 11.16
C PHE A 53 11.97 -15.04 10.19
N SER A 54 11.49 -16.23 10.56
CA SER A 54 11.45 -17.37 9.65
C SER A 54 10.48 -17.16 8.48
N GLN A 55 9.33 -16.52 8.70
CA GLN A 55 8.41 -16.16 7.64
C GLN A 55 9.02 -15.10 6.69
N LEU A 56 9.70 -14.11 7.25
CA LEU A 56 10.21 -12.98 6.50
C LEU A 56 11.28 -13.33 5.48
N TYR A 57 11.98 -14.46 5.61
CA TYR A 57 12.95 -14.82 4.58
C TYR A 57 12.35 -14.93 3.18
N ALA A 58 11.06 -15.25 3.07
CA ALA A 58 10.36 -15.33 1.79
C ALA A 58 10.16 -13.94 1.13
N TYR A 59 10.28 -12.87 1.88
CA TYR A 59 10.12 -11.48 1.42
C TYR A 59 11.44 -10.72 1.38
N THR A 60 12.35 -11.00 2.31
CA THR A 60 13.60 -10.25 2.54
C THR A 60 14.86 -11.04 2.19
N GLY A 61 14.70 -12.35 1.94
CA GLY A 61 15.78 -13.30 1.69
C GLY A 61 16.44 -13.82 2.96
N PHE A 62 17.03 -15.02 2.88
CA PHE A 62 17.75 -15.66 3.97
C PHE A 62 18.80 -14.77 4.67
N PRO A 63 19.61 -13.96 3.96
CA PRO A 63 20.63 -13.17 4.66
C PRO A 63 20.06 -12.24 5.73
N ARG A 64 18.96 -11.53 5.49
CA ARG A 64 18.35 -10.65 6.49
C ARG A 64 17.70 -11.43 7.62
N SER A 65 16.94 -12.46 7.30
CA SER A 65 16.31 -13.33 8.28
C SER A 65 17.36 -13.99 9.22
N LEU A 66 18.43 -14.55 8.67
CA LEU A 66 19.50 -15.18 9.47
C LEU A 66 20.24 -14.15 10.35
N ASN A 67 20.49 -12.95 9.85
CA ASN A 67 21.10 -11.89 10.66
C ASN A 67 20.18 -11.47 11.82
N ALA A 68 18.88 -11.33 11.58
CA ALA A 68 17.91 -11.00 12.62
C ALA A 68 17.79 -12.11 13.68
N LEU A 69 17.77 -13.38 13.26
CA LEU A 69 17.83 -14.52 14.17
C LEU A 69 19.12 -14.55 14.99
N GLY A 70 20.25 -14.14 14.39
CA GLY A 70 21.51 -13.99 15.11
C GLY A 70 21.49 -12.90 16.18
N VAL A 71 20.79 -11.77 15.92
CA VAL A 71 20.56 -10.73 16.93
C VAL A 71 19.65 -11.25 18.04
N LEU A 72 18.56 -11.94 17.70
CA LEU A 72 17.66 -12.56 18.68
C LEU A 72 18.40 -13.53 19.60
N SER A 73 19.27 -14.41 19.05
CA SER A 73 20.07 -15.33 19.84
C SER A 73 20.92 -14.61 20.89
N LYS A 74 21.63 -13.55 20.49
CA LYS A 74 22.45 -12.74 21.40
C LYS A 74 21.62 -12.07 22.50
N VAL A 75 20.43 -11.57 22.15
CA VAL A 75 19.51 -10.96 23.11
C VAL A 75 19.03 -11.99 24.14
N ILE A 76 18.68 -13.21 23.70
CA ILE A 76 18.26 -14.30 24.59
C ILE A 76 19.39 -14.70 25.53
N GLU A 77 20.61 -14.93 25.00
CA GLU A 77 21.79 -15.25 25.77
C GLU A 77 22.10 -14.20 26.84
N SER A 78 22.05 -12.90 26.45
CA SER A 78 22.26 -11.79 27.39
C SER A 78 21.16 -11.64 28.44
N GLY A 79 19.96 -12.12 28.14
CA GLY A 79 18.80 -12.12 29.03
C GLY A 79 18.87 -13.14 30.15
N ASN A 80 19.77 -14.13 30.03
CA ASN A 80 20.08 -15.12 31.08
C ASN A 80 18.83 -15.85 31.61
N GLY A 81 17.93 -16.28 30.72
CA GLY A 81 16.69 -17.00 31.06
C GLY A 81 15.52 -16.10 31.49
N LYS A 82 15.65 -14.78 31.31
CA LYS A 82 14.62 -13.81 31.67
C LYS A 82 13.37 -13.90 30.78
N TYR A 83 13.53 -14.26 29.51
CA TYR A 83 12.48 -14.09 28.52
C TYR A 83 11.60 -15.35 28.38
N ASN A 84 10.34 -15.12 28.05
CA ASN A 84 9.34 -16.16 27.86
C ASN A 84 9.49 -16.82 26.49
N ASP A 85 9.68 -18.14 26.47
CA ASP A 85 9.74 -18.92 25.23
C ASP A 85 8.40 -18.94 24.47
N GLY A 86 7.29 -18.83 25.19
CA GLY A 86 5.95 -18.96 24.64
C GLY A 86 5.53 -20.41 24.42
N LYS A 87 4.60 -20.62 23.50
CA LYS A 87 4.14 -21.96 23.10
C LYS A 87 5.29 -22.77 22.52
N PRO A 88 5.49 -24.04 22.93
CA PRO A 88 6.50 -24.91 22.34
C PRO A 88 6.30 -25.03 20.82
N TRP A 89 7.42 -24.91 20.07
CA TRP A 89 7.37 -25.11 18.63
C TRP A 89 7.11 -26.59 18.31
N VAL A 90 6.17 -26.81 17.40
CA VAL A 90 5.85 -28.14 16.88
C VAL A 90 6.10 -28.16 15.37
N ARG A 91 6.80 -29.19 14.89
CA ARG A 91 7.01 -29.36 13.44
C ARG A 91 5.69 -29.54 12.74
N PRO A 92 5.34 -28.70 11.75
CA PRO A 92 4.10 -28.86 11.00
C PRO A 92 4.07 -30.19 10.23
N ALA A 93 2.99 -30.95 10.37
CA ALA A 93 2.85 -32.24 9.69
C ALA A 93 2.85 -32.12 8.15
N VAL A 94 2.48 -30.98 7.63
CA VAL A 94 2.44 -30.70 6.21
C VAL A 94 3.85 -30.69 5.56
N TRP A 95 4.91 -30.50 6.34
CA TRP A 95 6.28 -30.51 5.84
C TRP A 95 6.77 -31.88 5.34
N ASP A 96 6.08 -32.93 5.69
CA ASP A 96 6.38 -34.28 5.24
C ASP A 96 5.47 -34.72 4.06
N ASP A 97 4.61 -33.82 3.55
CA ASP A 97 3.64 -34.09 2.49
C ASP A 97 3.51 -32.88 1.53
N ALA A 98 4.34 -32.86 0.49
CA ALA A 98 4.37 -31.78 -0.50
C ALA A 98 3.03 -31.56 -1.22
N LYS A 99 2.22 -32.62 -1.39
CA LYS A 99 0.90 -32.48 -1.99
C LYS A 99 -0.04 -31.74 -1.04
N LYS A 100 -0.02 -32.10 0.21
CA LYS A 100 -0.83 -31.45 1.25
C LYS A 100 -0.40 -29.99 1.47
N ALA A 101 0.93 -29.72 1.41
CA ALA A 101 1.45 -28.36 1.45
C ALA A 101 0.90 -27.51 0.31
N LEU A 102 0.89 -28.03 -0.92
CA LEU A 102 0.32 -27.34 -2.09
C LEU A 102 -1.19 -27.10 -1.95
N GLU A 103 -1.95 -28.10 -1.49
CA GLU A 103 -3.40 -27.98 -1.28
C GLU A 103 -3.73 -26.91 -0.23
N GLN A 104 -3.15 -27.00 0.97
CA GLN A 104 -3.35 -26.05 2.06
C GLN A 104 -2.87 -24.64 1.68
N GLY A 105 -1.71 -24.54 1.04
CA GLY A 105 -1.18 -23.25 0.61
C GLY A 105 -2.03 -22.58 -0.48
N THR A 106 -2.64 -23.36 -1.36
CA THR A 106 -3.59 -22.84 -2.35
C THR A 106 -4.85 -22.27 -1.67
N GLU A 107 -5.35 -22.93 -0.62
CA GLU A 107 -6.48 -22.45 0.17
C GLU A 107 -6.13 -21.15 0.91
N VAL A 108 -4.97 -21.12 1.58
CA VAL A 108 -4.49 -19.93 2.30
C VAL A 108 -4.31 -18.75 1.33
N GLN A 109 -3.65 -18.97 0.19
CA GLN A 109 -3.44 -17.94 -0.82
C GLN A 109 -4.78 -17.41 -1.38
N THR A 110 -5.74 -18.31 -1.65
CA THR A 110 -7.08 -17.94 -2.14
C THR A 110 -7.80 -17.08 -1.11
N LYS A 111 -7.75 -17.46 0.17
CA LYS A 111 -8.34 -16.68 1.26
C LYS A 111 -7.71 -15.30 1.37
N LEU A 112 -6.36 -15.22 1.37
CA LEU A 112 -5.63 -13.97 1.46
C LEU A 112 -5.95 -13.05 0.28
N SER A 113 -5.94 -13.57 -0.95
CA SER A 113 -6.21 -12.80 -2.17
C SER A 113 -7.68 -12.49 -2.40
N GLY A 114 -8.60 -13.11 -1.64
CA GLY A 114 -10.06 -13.03 -1.84
C GLY A 114 -10.56 -13.77 -3.10
N ARG A 115 -9.67 -14.39 -3.86
CA ARG A 115 -9.96 -15.16 -5.08
C ARG A 115 -8.82 -16.12 -5.41
N PRO A 116 -9.06 -17.19 -6.21
CA PRO A 116 -7.98 -18.02 -6.73
C PRO A 116 -6.99 -17.20 -7.55
N PHE A 117 -5.71 -17.48 -7.36
CA PHE A 117 -4.61 -16.84 -8.08
C PHE A 117 -3.68 -17.91 -8.66
N ASN A 118 -3.35 -17.80 -9.95
CA ASN A 118 -2.37 -18.66 -10.63
C ASN A 118 -1.39 -17.77 -11.39
N TYR A 119 -0.09 -17.99 -11.15
CA TYR A 119 0.97 -17.27 -11.85
C TYR A 119 1.46 -18.09 -13.06
N GLU A 120 0.62 -18.14 -14.10
CA GLU A 120 0.84 -18.99 -15.28
C GLU A 120 2.14 -18.67 -16.03
N PHE A 121 2.58 -17.41 -15.99
CA PHE A 121 3.82 -16.98 -16.64
C PHE A 121 5.06 -17.67 -16.07
N CYS A 122 5.07 -18.02 -14.77
CA CYS A 122 6.17 -18.72 -14.14
C CYS A 122 5.65 -19.79 -13.18
N PRO A 123 5.41 -21.03 -13.68
CA PRO A 123 4.86 -22.12 -12.86
C PRO A 123 5.70 -22.49 -11.64
N GLN A 124 7.03 -22.27 -11.70
CA GLN A 124 7.92 -22.51 -10.56
C GLN A 124 7.57 -21.54 -9.40
N ASN A 125 7.40 -20.25 -9.70
CA ASN A 125 7.03 -19.27 -8.69
C ASN A 125 5.61 -19.52 -8.15
N ASP A 126 4.69 -19.93 -9.01
CA ASP A 126 3.34 -20.31 -8.58
C ASP A 126 3.39 -21.47 -7.57
N TYR A 127 4.19 -22.49 -7.85
CA TYR A 127 4.40 -23.60 -6.94
C TYR A 127 5.06 -23.17 -5.62
N TYR A 128 6.11 -22.35 -5.66
CA TYR A 128 6.79 -21.89 -4.46
C TYR A 128 5.91 -20.99 -3.59
N LEU A 129 5.13 -20.11 -4.20
CA LEU A 129 4.15 -19.30 -3.47
C LEU A 129 3.13 -20.19 -2.75
N LYS A 130 2.53 -21.15 -3.47
CA LYS A 130 1.48 -22.02 -2.90
C LYS A 130 2.05 -23.02 -1.91
N ALA A 131 2.94 -23.92 -2.37
CA ALA A 131 3.41 -25.04 -1.54
C ALA A 131 4.30 -24.56 -0.41
N HIS A 132 5.23 -23.65 -0.68
CA HIS A 132 6.25 -23.27 0.28
C HIS A 132 5.84 -22.08 1.15
N LEU A 133 5.52 -20.92 0.55
CA LEU A 133 5.15 -19.75 1.35
C LEU A 133 3.83 -19.99 2.10
N PHE A 134 2.74 -20.21 1.37
CA PHE A 134 1.41 -20.34 1.98
C PHE A 134 1.12 -21.74 2.54
N GLY A 135 1.85 -22.77 2.09
CA GLY A 135 1.78 -24.14 2.63
C GLY A 135 2.70 -24.36 3.84
N ASP A 136 4.02 -24.43 3.61
CA ASP A 136 4.98 -24.78 4.65
C ASP A 136 5.10 -23.71 5.74
N ILE A 137 5.31 -22.44 5.35
CA ILE A 137 5.60 -21.36 6.29
C ILE A 137 4.34 -20.98 7.07
N PHE A 138 3.20 -20.83 6.37
CA PHE A 138 1.94 -20.48 7.03
C PHE A 138 1.34 -21.64 7.87
N ALA A 139 1.89 -22.85 7.79
CA ALA A 139 1.52 -23.96 8.66
C ALA A 139 2.10 -23.82 10.09
N GLY A 140 3.00 -22.90 10.35
CA GLY A 140 3.46 -22.56 11.70
C GLY A 140 2.30 -22.10 12.59
N ASP A 141 2.43 -22.28 13.90
CA ASP A 141 1.32 -22.07 14.83
C ASP A 141 1.60 -21.04 15.95
N GLN A 142 2.73 -20.34 15.87
CA GLN A 142 3.09 -19.32 16.86
C GLN A 142 2.37 -17.99 16.61
N LEU A 143 2.18 -17.63 15.33
CA LEU A 143 1.48 -16.43 14.92
C LEU A 143 0.08 -16.76 14.35
N SER A 144 -0.90 -15.97 14.71
CA SER A 144 -2.21 -16.01 14.05
C SER A 144 -2.10 -15.55 12.58
N ALA A 145 -3.07 -15.92 11.75
CA ALA A 145 -3.12 -15.45 10.37
C ALA A 145 -3.16 -13.90 10.27
N ALA A 146 -3.86 -13.25 11.20
CA ALA A 146 -3.92 -11.80 11.30
C ALA A 146 -2.54 -11.18 11.65
N ASP A 147 -1.82 -11.75 12.64
CA ASP A 147 -0.50 -11.26 13.04
C ASP A 147 0.57 -11.54 11.96
N ARG A 148 0.45 -12.65 11.21
CA ARG A 148 1.32 -12.90 10.04
C ARG A 148 1.24 -11.77 9.02
N GLU A 149 0.04 -11.27 8.77
CA GLU A 149 -0.14 -10.16 7.85
C GLU A 149 0.34 -8.82 8.44
N ILE A 150 0.23 -8.59 9.75
CA ILE A 150 0.88 -7.43 10.40
C ILE A 150 2.39 -7.46 10.15
N VAL A 151 3.04 -8.62 10.35
CA VAL A 151 4.47 -8.82 10.11
C VAL A 151 4.81 -8.59 8.62
N THR A 152 4.04 -9.17 7.72
CA THR A 152 4.27 -9.05 6.27
C THR A 152 4.08 -7.63 5.77
N VAL A 153 2.98 -6.96 6.15
CA VAL A 153 2.73 -5.55 5.77
C VAL A 153 3.83 -4.64 6.31
N ALA A 154 4.28 -4.86 7.54
CA ALA A 154 5.36 -4.07 8.13
C ALA A 154 6.69 -4.25 7.37
N ALA A 155 7.06 -5.49 7.03
CA ALA A 155 8.27 -5.77 6.25
C ALA A 155 8.20 -5.18 4.84
N LEU A 156 7.07 -5.38 4.13
CA LEU A 156 6.87 -4.83 2.79
C LEU A 156 6.85 -3.29 2.79
N SER A 157 6.29 -2.66 3.84
CA SER A 157 6.34 -1.19 3.99
C SER A 157 7.77 -0.67 4.15
N ALA A 158 8.69 -1.50 4.64
CA ALA A 158 10.09 -1.16 4.84
C ALA A 158 10.99 -1.46 3.62
N LEU A 159 10.45 -2.07 2.56
CA LEU A 159 11.15 -2.42 1.33
C LEU A 159 10.82 -1.45 0.19
N LYS A 160 11.79 -1.25 -0.71
CA LYS A 160 11.59 -0.50 -1.95
C LYS A 160 11.24 -1.45 -3.11
N GLY A 161 10.40 -0.96 -4.04
CA GLY A 161 10.11 -1.67 -5.29
C GLY A 161 9.11 -2.83 -5.16
N VAL A 162 8.38 -2.93 -4.04
CA VAL A 162 7.41 -4.00 -3.75
C VAL A 162 5.99 -3.49 -3.52
N ALA A 163 5.66 -2.32 -4.08
CA ALA A 163 4.36 -1.68 -3.89
C ALA A 163 3.16 -2.55 -4.27
N PRO A 164 3.16 -3.31 -5.39
CA PRO A 164 2.05 -4.20 -5.71
C PRO A 164 1.84 -5.30 -4.66
N GLN A 165 2.93 -5.85 -4.10
CA GLN A 165 2.87 -6.85 -3.03
C GLN A 165 2.35 -6.23 -1.74
N LEU A 166 2.82 -5.03 -1.39
CA LEU A 166 2.32 -4.29 -0.23
C LEU A 166 0.81 -4.03 -0.33
N ALA A 167 0.33 -3.57 -1.48
CA ALA A 167 -1.10 -3.36 -1.71
C ALA A 167 -1.90 -4.66 -1.57
N ALA A 168 -1.42 -5.77 -2.15
CA ALA A 168 -2.04 -7.08 -2.04
C ALA A 168 -2.10 -7.58 -0.59
N HIS A 169 -1.02 -7.42 0.19
CA HIS A 169 -0.98 -7.84 1.59
C HIS A 169 -1.77 -6.92 2.53
N LYS A 170 -1.91 -5.64 2.24
CA LYS A 170 -2.86 -4.77 2.98
C LYS A 170 -4.30 -5.27 2.84
N ALA A 171 -4.74 -5.58 1.63
CA ALA A 171 -6.06 -6.19 1.41
C ALA A 171 -6.13 -7.60 2.03
N GLY A 172 -5.06 -8.38 1.89
CA GLY A 172 -4.93 -9.71 2.48
C GLY A 172 -5.02 -9.68 4.00
N ALA A 173 -4.45 -8.69 4.67
CA ALA A 173 -4.52 -8.54 6.12
C ALA A 173 -5.97 -8.45 6.62
N VAL A 174 -6.84 -7.77 5.88
CA VAL A 174 -8.28 -7.73 6.17
C VAL A 174 -8.92 -9.11 5.96
N ASN A 175 -8.62 -9.77 4.86
CA ASN A 175 -9.14 -11.11 4.57
C ASN A 175 -8.67 -12.16 5.59
N MET A 176 -7.54 -11.94 6.24
CA MET A 176 -6.94 -12.84 7.22
C MET A 176 -7.33 -12.51 8.68
N GLY A 177 -8.18 -11.50 8.90
CA GLY A 177 -8.84 -11.27 10.18
C GLY A 177 -8.52 -9.94 10.88
N ASN A 178 -7.74 -9.05 10.28
CA ASN A 178 -7.62 -7.67 10.76
C ASN A 178 -8.82 -6.84 10.27
N THR A 179 -9.06 -5.69 10.89
CA THR A 179 -9.97 -4.69 10.31
C THR A 179 -9.18 -3.70 9.44
N GLN A 180 -9.87 -2.99 8.55
CA GLN A 180 -9.23 -1.95 7.73
C GLN A 180 -8.58 -0.88 8.61
N GLU A 181 -9.23 -0.50 9.70
CA GLU A 181 -8.73 0.51 10.66
C GLU A 181 -7.40 0.07 11.29
N VAL A 182 -7.24 -1.22 11.64
CA VAL A 182 -5.98 -1.77 12.15
C VAL A 182 -4.87 -1.68 11.10
N VAL A 183 -5.17 -1.97 9.84
CA VAL A 183 -4.18 -1.87 8.74
C VAL A 183 -3.78 -0.42 8.50
N ASP A 184 -4.73 0.50 8.54
CA ASP A 184 -4.47 1.93 8.37
C ASP A 184 -3.63 2.49 9.54
N GLU A 185 -3.96 2.10 10.77
CA GLU A 185 -3.17 2.47 11.96
C GLU A 185 -1.76 1.87 11.91
N LEU A 186 -1.60 0.63 11.43
CA LEU A 186 -0.29 0.02 11.22
C LEU A 186 0.55 0.85 10.25
N CYS A 187 0.00 1.21 9.10
CA CYS A 187 0.71 2.03 8.12
C CYS A 187 1.11 3.40 8.69
N LYS A 188 0.21 4.04 9.42
CA LYS A 188 0.49 5.29 10.12
C LYS A 188 1.58 5.11 11.17
N PHE A 189 1.50 4.09 12.02
CA PHE A 189 2.50 3.78 13.03
C PHE A 189 3.90 3.59 12.42
N LEU A 190 4.00 2.82 11.33
CA LEU A 190 5.27 2.59 10.64
C LEU A 190 5.86 3.89 10.07
N SER A 191 5.03 4.74 9.48
CA SER A 191 5.43 6.04 8.95
C SER A 191 5.90 6.98 10.06
N ASP A 192 5.11 7.14 11.12
CA ASP A 192 5.40 8.05 12.24
C ASP A 192 6.69 7.68 12.98
N ASN A 193 7.10 6.40 12.96
CA ASN A 193 8.31 5.91 13.61
C ASN A 193 9.50 5.73 12.66
N GLY A 194 9.41 6.20 11.41
CA GLY A 194 10.50 6.07 10.42
C GLY A 194 10.85 4.62 10.07
N LEU A 195 9.87 3.73 10.14
CA LEU A 195 9.99 2.31 9.85
C LEU A 195 9.53 1.97 8.43
N SER A 196 8.76 2.83 7.79
CA SER A 196 8.35 2.69 6.40
C SER A 196 9.39 3.34 5.48
N GLN A 197 9.78 2.65 4.42
CA GLN A 197 10.45 3.21 3.24
C GLN A 197 9.48 3.29 2.05
N TYR A 198 8.24 2.89 2.27
CA TYR A 198 7.19 3.07 1.29
C TYR A 198 6.96 4.57 1.14
N ASP A 199 7.42 5.07 0.03
CA ASP A 199 7.16 6.44 -0.42
C ASP A 199 6.01 6.35 -1.41
N ALA A 200 4.82 6.73 -0.97
CA ALA A 200 3.66 6.80 -1.84
C ALA A 200 3.90 7.76 -3.04
N SER A 201 4.84 8.71 -2.90
CA SER A 201 5.31 9.54 -4.01
C SER A 201 6.15 8.75 -5.01
N ALA A 202 6.85 7.69 -4.57
CA ALA A 202 7.62 6.82 -5.46
C ALA A 202 6.71 5.91 -6.29
N ASP A 203 5.55 5.50 -5.79
CA ASP A 203 4.54 4.80 -6.59
C ASP A 203 3.93 5.71 -7.64
N ALA A 204 3.65 6.96 -7.27
CA ALA A 204 3.24 7.99 -8.22
C ALA A 204 4.34 8.30 -9.26
N GLN A 205 5.63 8.06 -8.92
CA GLN A 205 6.78 8.20 -9.81
C GLN A 205 7.17 6.89 -10.51
N ALA A 206 6.64 5.74 -10.11
CA ALA A 206 6.88 4.45 -10.80
C ALA A 206 6.29 4.43 -12.23
N GLY A 207 5.41 5.38 -12.56
CA GLY A 207 5.08 5.74 -13.92
C GLY A 207 6.22 6.54 -14.57
N SER A 208 6.35 6.46 -15.90
CA SER A 208 7.32 7.22 -16.70
C SER A 208 7.10 8.75 -16.68
N TRP A 209 6.20 9.26 -15.83
CA TRP A 209 5.73 10.64 -15.84
C TRP A 209 6.17 11.39 -14.57
N PRO A 210 6.74 12.61 -14.72
CA PRO A 210 7.22 13.39 -13.57
C PRO A 210 6.06 13.82 -12.67
N LYS A 211 6.27 13.75 -11.35
CA LYS A 211 5.31 14.25 -10.36
C LYS A 211 4.94 15.72 -10.58
N GLY A 212 5.92 16.53 -10.94
CA GLY A 212 5.76 17.98 -11.09
C GLY A 212 6.00 18.77 -9.80
N ASN A 213 5.82 20.09 -9.92
CA ASN A 213 5.91 21.02 -8.80
C ASN A 213 4.57 21.10 -8.04
N PRO A 214 4.57 21.53 -6.76
CA PRO A 214 3.34 21.87 -6.07
C PRO A 214 2.42 22.75 -6.94
N ASN A 215 1.14 22.41 -7.00
CA ASN A 215 0.18 23.10 -7.87
C ASN A 215 -0.40 24.35 -7.20
N ASP A 216 0.48 25.24 -6.73
CA ASP A 216 0.14 26.39 -5.90
C ASP A 216 -0.78 27.37 -6.61
N ALA A 217 -0.65 27.53 -7.93
CA ALA A 217 -1.48 28.44 -8.73
C ALA A 217 -2.97 28.05 -8.72
N TYR A 218 -3.28 26.78 -8.51
CA TYR A 218 -4.64 26.24 -8.48
C TYR A 218 -5.04 25.70 -7.08
N ALA A 219 -4.20 25.88 -6.05
CA ALA A 219 -4.41 25.32 -4.72
C ALA A 219 -5.81 25.65 -4.13
N GLN A 220 -6.35 26.83 -4.43
CA GLN A 220 -7.70 27.26 -4.00
C GLN A 220 -8.84 26.37 -4.56
N TYR A 221 -8.59 25.59 -5.61
CA TYR A 221 -9.57 24.70 -6.24
C TYR A 221 -9.38 23.23 -5.86
N PHE A 222 -8.50 22.96 -4.89
CA PHE A 222 -8.21 21.61 -4.43
C PHE A 222 -8.36 21.50 -2.91
N THR A 223 -8.84 20.36 -2.46
CA THR A 223 -8.74 19.93 -1.07
C THR A 223 -7.56 18.94 -0.99
N GLY A 224 -6.55 19.23 -0.16
CA GLY A 224 -5.30 18.46 -0.11
C GLY A 224 -4.26 18.96 -1.13
N GLN A 225 -3.10 18.28 -1.16
CA GLN A 225 -1.97 18.69 -2.00
C GLN A 225 -2.02 18.00 -3.37
N SER A 226 -1.92 18.79 -4.42
CA SER A 226 -1.72 18.32 -5.79
C SER A 226 -0.41 18.86 -6.38
N HIS A 227 0.07 18.24 -7.45
CA HIS A 227 1.27 18.62 -8.17
C HIS A 227 0.98 18.64 -9.66
N LEU A 228 1.71 19.47 -10.41
CA LEU A 228 1.50 19.65 -11.84
C LEU A 228 2.84 19.63 -12.59
N ALA A 229 2.93 18.77 -13.59
CA ALA A 229 4.02 18.76 -14.57
C ALA A 229 3.50 19.01 -15.98
N GLN A 230 3.95 20.07 -16.61
CA GLN A 230 3.68 20.30 -18.03
C GLN A 230 4.54 19.34 -18.86
N ILE A 231 3.90 18.60 -19.76
CA ILE A 231 4.57 17.62 -20.62
C ILE A 231 4.72 18.22 -22.02
N GLN A 232 5.97 18.31 -22.49
CA GLN A 232 6.29 18.84 -23.81
C GLN A 232 6.57 17.70 -24.80
N PRO A 233 5.94 17.70 -25.97
CA PRO A 233 6.29 16.78 -27.06
C PRO A 233 7.75 16.96 -27.48
N LYS A 234 8.48 15.85 -27.70
CA LYS A 234 9.91 15.88 -28.08
C LYS A 234 10.15 16.24 -29.55
N ASN A 235 9.13 16.16 -30.38
CA ASN A 235 9.23 16.38 -31.83
C ASN A 235 8.94 17.81 -32.28
N LEU A 236 8.80 18.75 -31.35
CA LEU A 236 8.68 20.16 -31.70
C LEU A 236 10.02 20.71 -32.17
N THR A 237 10.05 21.22 -33.39
CA THR A 237 11.23 21.85 -34.02
C THR A 237 10.91 23.29 -34.41
N ASN A 238 11.96 24.13 -34.49
CA ASN A 238 11.87 25.49 -35.02
C ASN A 238 10.87 26.44 -34.36
N GLY A 239 10.57 26.28 -33.06
CA GLY A 239 9.69 27.16 -32.31
C GLY A 239 8.21 27.01 -32.67
N GLU A 240 7.81 25.95 -33.32
CA GLU A 240 6.40 25.62 -33.54
C GLU A 240 5.65 25.50 -32.20
N LYS A 241 4.41 26.00 -32.18
CA LYS A 241 3.56 25.86 -31.00
C LYS A 241 2.94 24.47 -30.99
N THR A 242 2.88 23.89 -29.79
CA THR A 242 2.14 22.66 -29.54
C THR A 242 0.66 22.91 -29.84
N VAL A 243 0.05 22.11 -30.73
CA VAL A 243 -1.41 22.14 -30.97
C VAL A 243 -2.20 21.47 -29.85
N GLN A 244 -1.55 20.63 -29.06
CA GLN A 244 -2.13 19.88 -27.97
C GLN A 244 -1.26 20.02 -26.72
N SER A 245 -1.81 20.50 -25.62
CA SER A 245 -1.14 20.52 -24.33
C SER A 245 -1.42 19.26 -23.52
N TYR A 246 -0.41 18.82 -22.79
CA TYR A 246 -0.50 17.70 -21.87
C TYR A 246 0.06 18.11 -20.52
N ALA A 247 -0.66 17.73 -19.47
CA ALA A 247 -0.18 17.92 -18.11
C ALA A 247 -0.31 16.62 -17.33
N ASN A 248 0.73 16.23 -16.58
CA ASN A 248 0.58 15.20 -15.59
C ASN A 248 0.12 15.85 -14.28
N VAL A 249 -1.05 15.46 -13.81
CA VAL A 249 -1.60 15.90 -12.52
C VAL A 249 -1.43 14.78 -11.53
N THR A 250 -0.75 15.09 -10.42
CA THR A 250 -0.52 14.16 -9.32
C THR A 250 -1.29 14.62 -8.09
N PHE A 251 -2.13 13.74 -7.58
CA PHE A 251 -2.91 13.94 -6.35
C PHE A 251 -2.30 13.13 -5.22
N GLU A 252 -2.06 13.75 -4.08
CA GLU A 252 -1.74 13.03 -2.84
C GLU A 252 -2.96 12.26 -2.32
N PRO A 253 -2.79 11.21 -1.50
CA PRO A 253 -3.91 10.50 -0.89
C PRO A 253 -4.90 11.46 -0.22
N GLY A 254 -6.17 11.31 -0.53
CA GLY A 254 -7.22 12.20 -0.05
C GLY A 254 -7.41 13.50 -0.83
N CYS A 255 -6.48 13.86 -1.72
CA CYS A 255 -6.58 15.07 -2.53
C CYS A 255 -7.62 14.94 -3.63
N ARG A 256 -8.42 15.99 -3.82
CA ARG A 256 -9.45 16.08 -4.86
C ARG A 256 -9.61 17.51 -5.32
N ASN A 257 -10.00 17.72 -6.57
CA ASN A 257 -10.39 19.05 -7.06
C ASN A 257 -11.85 19.37 -6.72
N ASN A 258 -12.21 20.64 -6.85
CA ASN A 258 -13.58 21.10 -6.74
C ASN A 258 -14.43 20.57 -7.90
N TRP A 259 -15.72 20.60 -7.75
CA TRP A 259 -16.63 20.52 -8.88
C TRP A 259 -16.26 21.58 -9.91
N HIS A 260 -16.23 21.20 -11.19
CA HIS A 260 -15.89 22.13 -12.28
C HIS A 260 -16.49 21.67 -13.61
N ILE A 261 -16.46 22.59 -14.57
CA ILE A 261 -16.96 22.37 -15.92
C ILE A 261 -15.90 22.87 -16.91
N HIS A 262 -15.68 22.11 -17.97
CA HIS A 262 -14.93 22.57 -19.14
C HIS A 262 -15.88 23.05 -20.22
N HIS A 263 -15.64 24.25 -20.74
CA HIS A 263 -16.33 24.82 -21.88
C HIS A 263 -15.42 24.82 -23.10
N GLY A 264 -15.97 24.58 -24.27
CA GLY A 264 -15.24 24.62 -25.54
C GLY A 264 -14.30 23.43 -25.79
N ALA A 265 -14.21 22.49 -24.85
CA ALA A 265 -13.39 21.30 -25.00
C ALA A 265 -13.92 20.12 -24.18
N HIS A 266 -13.66 18.90 -24.68
CA HIS A 266 -13.64 17.71 -23.83
C HIS A 266 -12.35 17.67 -23.03
N GLN A 267 -12.40 17.20 -21.78
CA GLN A 267 -11.21 16.86 -21.03
C GLN A 267 -10.98 15.34 -21.12
N ILE A 268 -9.78 14.95 -21.51
CA ILE A 268 -9.35 13.54 -21.52
C ILE A 268 -8.43 13.31 -20.34
N LEU A 269 -8.76 12.31 -19.51
CA LEU A 269 -7.89 11.82 -18.43
C LEU A 269 -7.36 10.46 -18.86
N ILE A 270 -6.05 10.32 -18.93
CA ILE A 270 -5.36 9.02 -19.14
C ILE A 270 -4.70 8.67 -17.81
N CYS A 271 -5.23 7.69 -17.12
CA CYS A 271 -4.75 7.28 -15.80
C CYS A 271 -3.43 6.52 -15.96
N VAL A 272 -2.37 6.98 -15.30
CA VAL A 272 -1.01 6.46 -15.49
C VAL A 272 -0.40 5.82 -14.26
N SER A 273 -0.90 6.14 -13.05
CA SER A 273 -0.41 5.54 -11.80
C SER A 273 -1.40 5.72 -10.66
N GLY A 274 -1.38 4.80 -9.71
CA GLY A 274 -2.18 4.87 -8.48
C GLY A 274 -3.67 4.60 -8.70
N GLU A 275 -4.49 5.02 -7.72
CA GLU A 275 -5.92 4.80 -7.72
C GLU A 275 -6.67 6.12 -7.50
N GLY A 276 -7.56 6.44 -8.43
CA GLY A 276 -8.34 7.67 -8.44
C GLY A 276 -9.84 7.45 -8.36
N ILE A 277 -10.56 8.56 -8.29
CA ILE A 277 -12.00 8.62 -8.36
C ILE A 277 -12.38 9.70 -9.38
N TYR A 278 -13.39 9.41 -10.20
CA TYR A 278 -14.09 10.37 -11.04
C TYR A 278 -15.58 10.31 -10.73
N GLN A 279 -16.22 11.47 -10.69
CA GLN A 279 -17.68 11.55 -10.58
C GLN A 279 -18.23 12.71 -11.37
N GLU A 280 -19.24 12.44 -12.18
CA GLU A 280 -20.08 13.44 -12.81
C GLU A 280 -21.30 13.73 -11.93
N TRP A 281 -21.74 14.98 -11.91
CA TRP A 281 -22.87 15.43 -11.10
C TRP A 281 -24.12 14.58 -11.34
N GLY A 282 -24.70 14.08 -10.24
CA GLY A 282 -25.89 13.24 -10.27
C GLY A 282 -25.68 11.78 -10.71
N LYS A 283 -24.42 11.38 -10.96
CA LYS A 283 -24.07 10.00 -11.32
C LYS A 283 -23.26 9.31 -10.21
N PRO A 284 -23.24 7.98 -10.17
CA PRO A 284 -22.33 7.25 -9.28
C PRO A 284 -20.86 7.58 -9.56
N ALA A 285 -20.03 7.56 -8.51
CA ALA A 285 -18.59 7.68 -8.66
C ALA A 285 -17.99 6.42 -9.33
N ILE A 286 -16.89 6.61 -10.06
CA ILE A 286 -16.15 5.55 -10.75
C ILE A 286 -14.72 5.49 -10.18
N ARG A 287 -14.25 4.29 -9.85
CA ARG A 287 -12.85 4.03 -9.53
C ARG A 287 -12.01 4.04 -10.78
N LEU A 288 -10.84 4.67 -10.68
CA LEU A 288 -9.88 4.82 -11.79
C LEU A 288 -8.56 4.14 -11.42
N HIS A 289 -8.02 3.38 -12.36
CA HIS A 289 -6.74 2.70 -12.25
C HIS A 289 -5.84 3.03 -13.43
N ALA A 290 -4.55 2.77 -13.30
CA ALA A 290 -3.62 2.93 -14.41
C ALA A 290 -4.09 2.13 -15.64
N GLY A 291 -4.15 2.79 -16.80
CA GLY A 291 -4.68 2.25 -18.06
C GLY A 291 -6.11 2.68 -18.38
N ASP A 292 -6.87 3.22 -17.41
CA ASP A 292 -8.20 3.75 -17.68
C ASP A 292 -8.11 5.08 -18.43
N ILE A 293 -9.09 5.33 -19.32
CA ILE A 293 -9.23 6.59 -20.04
C ILE A 293 -10.66 7.10 -19.84
N ILE A 294 -10.77 8.34 -19.40
CA ILE A 294 -12.04 9.03 -19.24
C ILE A 294 -12.12 10.16 -20.25
N ASP A 295 -13.17 10.16 -21.06
CA ASP A 295 -13.56 11.27 -21.93
C ASP A 295 -14.70 12.04 -21.25
N ILE A 296 -14.42 13.27 -20.83
CA ILE A 296 -15.34 14.14 -20.11
C ILE A 296 -15.89 15.15 -21.10
N PRO A 297 -17.19 15.07 -21.46
CA PRO A 297 -17.79 15.96 -22.44
C PRO A 297 -17.77 17.43 -22.01
N GLU A 298 -17.75 18.34 -22.99
CA GLU A 298 -18.02 19.77 -22.78
C GLU A 298 -19.31 19.95 -21.97
N GLY A 299 -19.26 20.83 -20.96
CA GLY A 299 -20.41 21.15 -20.11
C GLY A 299 -20.71 20.16 -18.98
N ALA A 300 -20.01 19.02 -18.91
CA ALA A 300 -20.21 18.09 -17.83
C ALA A 300 -19.64 18.63 -16.51
N LYS A 301 -20.51 18.82 -15.50
CA LYS A 301 -20.08 19.15 -14.13
C LYS A 301 -19.51 17.88 -13.47
N HIS A 302 -18.23 17.93 -13.09
CA HIS A 302 -17.54 16.76 -12.56
C HIS A 302 -16.44 17.14 -11.57
N TRP A 303 -15.92 16.15 -10.89
CA TRP A 303 -14.68 16.20 -10.09
C TRP A 303 -13.89 14.91 -10.24
N HIS A 304 -12.60 14.98 -9.92
CA HIS A 304 -11.73 13.80 -9.79
C HIS A 304 -10.66 14.04 -8.74
N GLY A 305 -10.03 12.96 -8.29
CA GLY A 305 -8.99 13.03 -7.28
C GLY A 305 -8.44 11.66 -6.91
N ALA A 306 -7.54 11.61 -5.94
CA ALA A 306 -6.99 10.38 -5.37
C ALA A 306 -8.00 9.72 -4.44
N THR A 307 -7.87 8.39 -4.24
CA THR A 307 -8.54 7.72 -3.12
C THR A 307 -7.89 8.10 -1.79
N LYS A 308 -8.50 7.71 -0.67
CA LYS A 308 -7.99 8.02 0.67
C LYS A 308 -6.59 7.46 0.92
N ASN A 309 -6.28 6.32 0.30
CA ASN A 309 -5.13 5.50 0.65
C ASN A 309 -4.13 5.33 -0.51
N SER A 310 -4.35 6.00 -1.64
CA SER A 310 -3.47 5.92 -2.81
C SER A 310 -3.18 7.29 -3.39
N TRP A 311 -1.98 7.48 -3.88
CA TRP A 311 -1.68 8.53 -4.85
C TRP A 311 -2.42 8.25 -6.14
N PHE A 312 -2.65 9.28 -6.94
CA PHE A 312 -3.25 9.15 -8.24
C PHE A 312 -2.57 10.09 -9.23
N GLN A 313 -2.20 9.56 -10.39
CA GLN A 313 -1.68 10.35 -11.51
C GLN A 313 -2.49 10.11 -12.78
N HIS A 314 -2.78 11.17 -13.48
CA HIS A 314 -3.32 11.11 -14.83
C HIS A 314 -2.70 12.18 -15.72
N LEU A 315 -2.56 11.88 -17.01
CA LEU A 315 -2.34 12.89 -18.04
C LEU A 315 -3.67 13.54 -18.35
N ALA A 316 -3.71 14.87 -18.24
CA ALA A 316 -4.83 15.66 -18.69
C ALA A 316 -4.52 16.29 -20.06
N SER A 317 -5.48 16.23 -20.95
CA SER A 317 -5.45 16.88 -22.25
C SER A 317 -6.85 17.37 -22.61
N HIS A 318 -6.96 18.39 -23.48
CA HIS A 318 -8.21 18.92 -23.92
C HIS A 318 -8.38 18.74 -25.43
N VAL A 319 -9.56 18.34 -25.88
CA VAL A 319 -9.92 18.23 -27.30
C VAL A 319 -10.96 19.31 -27.61
N HIS A 320 -10.56 20.31 -28.41
CA HIS A 320 -11.40 21.43 -28.76
C HIS A 320 -12.63 21.03 -29.57
N VAL A 321 -13.79 21.62 -29.27
CA VAL A 321 -15.07 21.38 -29.96
C VAL A 321 -15.63 22.64 -30.68
N GLY A 322 -14.78 23.64 -30.90
CA GLY A 322 -15.12 24.80 -31.73
C GLY A 322 -15.48 26.08 -31.00
N ASN A 323 -15.72 26.04 -29.68
CA ASN A 323 -15.94 27.22 -28.83
C ASN A 323 -14.65 27.67 -28.13
N PRO A 324 -14.53 28.90 -27.63
CA PRO A 324 -13.41 29.30 -26.78
C PRO A 324 -13.33 28.42 -25.54
N GLU A 325 -12.13 27.94 -25.27
CA GLU A 325 -11.89 27.09 -24.10
C GLU A 325 -11.84 27.90 -22.81
N SER A 326 -12.55 27.44 -21.80
CA SER A 326 -12.46 27.97 -20.43
C SER A 326 -12.84 26.92 -19.38
N ASN A 327 -12.34 27.11 -18.16
CA ASN A 327 -12.68 26.29 -17.01
C ASN A 327 -13.56 27.10 -16.06
N GLU A 328 -14.66 26.52 -15.64
CA GLU A 328 -15.57 27.08 -14.63
C GLU A 328 -15.39 26.28 -13.35
N TRP A 329 -14.75 26.87 -12.32
CA TRP A 329 -14.59 26.28 -11.01
C TRP A 329 -15.79 26.58 -10.13
N LEU A 330 -16.31 25.54 -9.50
CA LEU A 330 -17.52 25.59 -8.69
C LEU A 330 -17.18 25.24 -7.21
N GLU A 331 -18.19 24.79 -6.46
CA GLU A 331 -18.10 24.47 -5.06
C GLU A 331 -17.10 23.32 -4.77
N PRO A 332 -16.46 23.29 -3.58
CA PRO A 332 -15.67 22.16 -3.15
C PRO A 332 -16.51 20.88 -3.04
N VAL A 333 -15.88 19.73 -3.32
CA VAL A 333 -16.45 18.42 -2.99
C VAL A 333 -16.41 18.26 -1.48
N THR A 334 -17.57 18.08 -0.85
CA THR A 334 -17.64 17.93 0.61
C THR A 334 -17.00 16.61 1.08
N ASP A 335 -16.65 16.55 2.37
CA ASP A 335 -16.12 15.31 2.95
C ASP A 335 -17.13 14.16 2.89
N GLU A 336 -18.43 14.46 3.01
CA GLU A 336 -19.49 13.47 2.88
C GLU A 336 -19.55 12.89 1.46
N GLN A 337 -19.53 13.76 0.43
CA GLN A 337 -19.52 13.36 -0.98
C GLN A 337 -18.28 12.54 -1.30
N TYR A 338 -17.11 12.99 -0.85
CA TYR A 338 -15.85 12.29 -1.06
C TYR A 338 -15.83 10.93 -0.33
N ASN A 339 -16.33 10.86 0.90
CA ASN A 339 -16.41 9.61 1.66
C ASN A 339 -17.38 8.61 1.01
N GLU A 340 -18.51 9.08 0.49
CA GLU A 340 -19.45 8.23 -0.25
C GLU A 340 -18.82 7.65 -1.52
N ALA A 341 -18.08 8.47 -2.27
CA ALA A 341 -17.38 8.07 -3.48
C ALA A 341 -16.21 7.08 -3.21
N ASN A 342 -15.73 7.00 -1.97
CA ASN A 342 -14.67 6.07 -1.55
C ASN A 342 -15.19 4.73 -1.00
N LYS A 343 -16.49 4.52 -0.93
CA LYS A 343 -17.06 3.23 -0.56
C LYS A 343 -16.92 2.24 -1.71
#